data_87daa4887d3fe4e89d43b3415678c8fc
#
_entry.id   87daa4887d3fe4e89d43b3415678c8fc
#
_cell.length_a   1.000
_cell.length_b   1.000
_cell.length_c   1.000
_cell.angle_alpha   90.00
_cell.angle_beta   90.00
_cell.angle_gamma   90.00
#
_symmetry.space_group_name_H-M   'P 1'
#
loop_
_entity.id
_entity.type
_entity.pdbx_description
1 polymer ?
#
loop_
_entity_poly.entity_id
_entity_poly.type
_entity_poly.pdbx_seq_one_letter_code
_entity_poly.pdbx_strand_id
1 'polypeptide(L)'
;MIELIKEMFSYHFMVRAVVVGALVSLCAALLGVSLVLKRYSMIGDGLSHVGFGALAIAAAANIAPLYLAVPVVIAAAFLLLRINQNSKIKGDAAIALISSSALAIGVVTVSLTTGMNTDVSNNMFGSILSLSRADAVLSIVLSAVVLLMFVLLYPRIFAVTFDETFARATGTKAQLINSVIAVLTAVTVVIGMRMMGALLISSLIIFPALTAMRVCRSFKGVVICSAVISVVCFVIGMAASYAFELPSGAAIVIVNIIAFAAFSFAALLKKRA
;
A
#
# COMPACT_ATOMS: atom_id res chain seq x y z
N MET A 1 -18.82 -19.60 13.33
CA MET A 1 -17.80 -19.06 12.43
C MET A 1 -18.15 -19.25 10.95
N ILE A 2 -18.50 -20.46 10.48
CA ILE A 2 -18.89 -20.69 9.06
C ILE A 2 -20.17 -19.97 8.69
N GLU A 3 -21.17 -19.92 9.57
CA GLU A 3 -22.42 -19.18 9.36
C GLU A 3 -22.16 -17.67 9.29
N LEU A 4 -21.31 -17.12 10.15
CA LEU A 4 -20.92 -15.73 10.18
C LEU A 4 -20.20 -15.30 8.89
N ILE A 5 -19.34 -16.19 8.35
CA ILE A 5 -18.68 -15.95 7.05
C ILE A 5 -19.71 -15.98 5.91
N LYS A 6 -20.67 -16.92 5.92
CA LYS A 6 -21.75 -16.97 4.93
C LYS A 6 -22.63 -15.72 4.99
N GLU A 7 -22.96 -15.25 6.19
CA GLU A 7 -23.72 -14.03 6.40
C GLU A 7 -22.96 -12.81 5.89
N MET A 8 -21.66 -12.69 6.19
CA MET A 8 -20.79 -11.62 5.68
C MET A 8 -20.80 -11.57 4.15
N PHE A 9 -20.73 -12.71 3.46
CA PHE A 9 -20.75 -12.78 2.00
C PHE A 9 -22.17 -12.62 1.38
N SER A 10 -23.23 -12.62 2.17
CA SER A 10 -24.58 -12.31 1.68
C SER A 10 -24.77 -10.84 1.33
N TYR A 11 -23.99 -9.97 1.93
CA TYR A 11 -24.05 -8.52 1.68
C TYR A 11 -23.20 -8.12 0.45
N HIS A 12 -23.84 -7.60 -0.58
CA HIS A 12 -23.18 -7.17 -1.83
C HIS A 12 -22.07 -6.13 -1.65
N PHE A 13 -22.20 -5.24 -0.65
CA PHE A 13 -21.16 -4.26 -0.34
C PHE A 13 -19.91 -4.94 0.26
N MET A 14 -20.10 -5.95 1.10
CA MET A 14 -19.02 -6.71 1.72
C MET A 14 -18.23 -7.51 0.67
N VAL A 15 -18.93 -8.16 -0.26
CA VAL A 15 -18.28 -8.88 -1.37
C VAL A 15 -17.41 -7.94 -2.19
N ARG A 16 -17.93 -6.75 -2.53
CA ARG A 16 -17.14 -5.73 -3.23
C ARG A 16 -15.92 -5.30 -2.42
N ALA A 17 -16.12 -5.02 -1.13
CA ALA A 17 -15.04 -4.63 -0.23
C ALA A 17 -13.93 -5.69 -0.15
N VAL A 18 -14.30 -6.96 -0.02
CA VAL A 18 -13.34 -8.08 0.04
C VAL A 18 -12.60 -8.25 -1.29
N VAL A 19 -13.29 -8.22 -2.42
CA VAL A 19 -12.66 -8.40 -3.74
C VAL A 19 -11.68 -7.26 -4.03
N VAL A 20 -12.11 -6.02 -3.87
CA VAL A 20 -11.26 -4.86 -4.13
C VAL A 20 -10.10 -4.81 -3.15
N GLY A 21 -10.37 -5.06 -1.87
CA GLY A 21 -9.36 -5.08 -0.84
C GLY A 21 -8.30 -6.15 -1.03
N ALA A 22 -8.71 -7.35 -1.43
CA ALA A 22 -7.78 -8.43 -1.76
C ALA A 22 -6.90 -8.08 -2.98
N LEU A 23 -7.46 -7.43 -4.02
CA LEU A 23 -6.68 -6.97 -5.16
C LEU A 23 -5.67 -5.89 -4.79
N VAL A 24 -6.08 -4.90 -4.00
CA VAL A 24 -5.19 -3.82 -3.53
C VAL A 24 -4.12 -4.38 -2.60
N SER A 25 -4.46 -5.30 -1.69
CA SER A 25 -3.50 -5.95 -0.80
C SER A 25 -2.46 -6.76 -1.58
N LEU A 26 -2.89 -7.44 -2.65
CA LEU A 26 -2.01 -8.15 -3.57
C LEU A 26 -1.04 -7.20 -4.28
N CYS A 27 -1.53 -6.08 -4.84
CA CYS A 27 -0.69 -5.06 -5.45
C CYS A 27 0.34 -4.49 -4.47
N ALA A 28 -0.11 -4.14 -3.27
CA ALA A 28 0.74 -3.60 -2.20
C ALA A 28 1.85 -4.58 -1.80
N ALA A 29 1.52 -5.86 -1.63
CA ALA A 29 2.48 -6.89 -1.27
C ALA A 29 3.53 -7.14 -2.36
N LEU A 30 3.12 -7.20 -3.63
CA LEU A 30 4.03 -7.41 -4.76
C LEU A 30 5.03 -6.26 -4.91
N LEU A 31 4.54 -5.02 -4.88
CA LEU A 31 5.40 -3.82 -4.92
C LEU A 31 6.25 -3.70 -3.65
N GLY A 32 5.68 -4.06 -2.50
CA GLY A 32 6.32 -4.05 -1.20
C GLY A 32 7.60 -4.86 -1.16
N VAL A 33 7.67 -6.03 -1.81
CA VAL A 33 8.90 -6.83 -1.89
C VAL A 33 10.04 -6.02 -2.49
N SER A 34 9.83 -5.35 -3.62
CA SER A 34 10.86 -4.53 -4.26
C SER A 34 11.22 -3.30 -3.43
N LEU A 35 10.23 -2.64 -2.83
CA LEU A 35 10.44 -1.44 -2.00
C LEU A 35 11.23 -1.76 -0.73
N VAL A 36 10.89 -2.84 -0.04
CA VAL A 36 11.59 -3.27 1.19
C VAL A 36 13.03 -3.67 0.88
N LEU A 37 13.28 -4.43 -0.20
CA LEU A 37 14.63 -4.81 -0.61
C LEU A 37 15.49 -3.61 -1.00
N LYS A 38 14.89 -2.60 -1.61
CA LYS A 38 15.55 -1.33 -1.95
C LYS A 38 15.69 -0.36 -0.76
N ARG A 39 15.25 -0.74 0.43
CA ARG A 39 15.23 0.11 1.64
C ARG A 39 14.35 1.37 1.51
N TYR A 40 13.27 1.27 0.72
CA TYR A 40 12.25 2.31 0.56
C TYR A 40 10.94 1.93 1.27
N SER A 41 11.02 1.19 2.36
CA SER A 41 9.83 0.68 3.08
C SER A 41 8.88 1.80 3.52
N MET A 42 9.40 2.96 3.89
CA MET A 42 8.60 4.10 4.36
C MET A 42 7.94 4.91 3.23
N ILE A 43 8.20 4.59 1.95
CA ILE A 43 7.64 5.37 0.83
C ILE A 43 6.11 5.27 0.77
N GLY A 44 5.56 4.11 1.13
CA GLY A 44 4.11 3.90 1.20
C GLY A 44 3.44 4.81 2.21
N ASP A 45 4.04 4.94 3.39
CA ASP A 45 3.58 5.84 4.45
C ASP A 45 3.69 7.31 4.03
N GLY A 46 4.85 7.72 3.50
CA GLY A 46 5.05 9.07 3.01
C GLY A 46 4.07 9.47 1.91
N LEU A 47 3.84 8.60 0.93
CA LEU A 47 2.88 8.85 -0.15
C LEU A 47 1.42 8.85 0.33
N SER A 48 1.09 8.09 1.38
CA SER A 48 -0.26 8.11 1.96
C SER A 48 -0.57 9.45 2.62
N HIS A 49 0.40 10.06 3.30
CA HIS A 49 0.22 11.41 3.85
C HIS A 49 0.12 12.50 2.76
N VAL A 50 0.87 12.35 1.66
CA VAL A 50 0.69 13.21 0.48
C VAL A 50 -0.72 13.04 -0.12
N GLY A 51 -1.17 11.79 -0.20
CA GLY A 51 -2.52 11.48 -0.66
C GLY A 51 -3.60 12.10 0.23
N PHE A 52 -3.44 12.05 1.56
CA PHE A 52 -4.33 12.71 2.50
C PHE A 52 -4.39 14.23 2.24
N GLY A 53 -3.24 14.89 2.11
CA GLY A 53 -3.18 16.32 1.79
C GLY A 53 -3.88 16.66 0.48
N ALA A 54 -3.65 15.85 -0.56
CA ALA A 54 -4.29 16.05 -1.87
C ALA A 54 -5.82 15.82 -1.81
N LEU A 55 -6.29 14.83 -1.06
CA LEU A 55 -7.72 14.58 -0.86
C LEU A 55 -8.39 15.71 -0.08
N ALA A 56 -7.72 16.26 0.93
CA ALA A 56 -8.21 17.41 1.70
C ALA A 56 -8.37 18.65 0.81
N ILE A 57 -7.38 18.93 -0.04
CA ILE A 57 -7.45 20.05 -1.00
C ILE A 57 -8.56 19.82 -2.04
N ALA A 58 -8.71 18.58 -2.54
CA ALA A 58 -9.77 18.25 -3.50
C ALA A 58 -11.16 18.46 -2.90
N ALA A 59 -11.37 18.04 -1.65
CA ALA A 59 -12.60 18.25 -0.92
C ALA A 59 -12.91 19.75 -0.72
N ALA A 60 -11.90 20.53 -0.32
CA ALA A 60 -12.03 21.98 -0.17
C ALA A 60 -12.38 22.70 -1.47
N ALA A 61 -11.83 22.22 -2.59
CA ALA A 61 -12.08 22.78 -3.93
C ALA A 61 -13.33 22.21 -4.62
N ASN A 62 -14.07 21.28 -3.98
CA ASN A 62 -15.19 20.53 -4.58
C ASN A 62 -14.83 19.82 -5.89
N ILE A 63 -13.59 19.32 -5.99
CA ILE A 63 -13.09 18.54 -7.11
C ILE A 63 -13.21 17.05 -6.75
N ALA A 64 -13.48 16.20 -7.76
CA ALA A 64 -13.52 14.76 -7.53
C ALA A 64 -12.17 14.26 -6.97
N PRO A 65 -12.16 13.61 -5.79
CA PRO A 65 -10.95 13.40 -4.98
C PRO A 65 -9.81 12.68 -5.72
N LEU A 66 -10.12 11.65 -6.51
CA LEU A 66 -9.09 10.87 -7.22
C LEU A 66 -8.44 11.64 -8.38
N TYR A 67 -9.16 12.56 -9.02
CA TYR A 67 -8.59 13.37 -10.12
C TYR A 67 -7.45 14.26 -9.66
N LEU A 68 -7.48 14.73 -8.41
CA LEU A 68 -6.38 15.52 -7.84
C LEU A 68 -5.35 14.63 -7.12
N ALA A 69 -5.79 13.65 -6.35
CA ALA A 69 -4.90 12.84 -5.53
C ALA A 69 -3.92 11.99 -6.36
N VAL A 70 -4.37 11.36 -7.44
CA VAL A 70 -3.51 10.50 -8.27
C VAL A 70 -2.34 11.28 -8.88
N PRO A 71 -2.53 12.38 -9.62
CA PRO A 71 -1.40 13.12 -10.19
C PRO A 71 -0.49 13.75 -9.13
N VAL A 72 -1.04 14.25 -8.02
CA VAL A 72 -0.24 14.83 -6.92
C VAL A 72 0.66 13.78 -6.27
N VAL A 73 0.14 12.59 -5.96
CA VAL A 73 0.92 11.51 -5.34
C VAL A 73 1.95 10.94 -6.33
N ILE A 74 1.62 10.84 -7.62
CA ILE A 74 2.59 10.48 -8.65
C ILE A 74 3.72 11.52 -8.72
N ALA A 75 3.41 12.80 -8.74
CA ALA A 75 4.42 13.87 -8.73
C ALA A 75 5.31 13.80 -7.49
N ALA A 76 4.72 13.54 -6.30
CA ALA A 76 5.48 13.35 -5.07
C ALA A 76 6.37 12.11 -5.11
N ALA A 77 5.91 11.01 -5.70
CA ALA A 77 6.72 9.80 -5.88
C ALA A 77 7.95 10.06 -6.78
N PHE A 78 7.77 10.80 -7.88
CA PHE A 78 8.89 11.23 -8.72
C PHE A 78 9.84 12.19 -7.99
N LEU A 79 9.31 13.13 -7.21
CA LEU A 79 10.11 14.06 -6.41
C LEU A 79 10.95 13.29 -5.38
N LEU A 80 10.37 12.33 -4.68
CA LEU A 80 11.08 11.46 -3.74
C LEU A 80 12.21 10.68 -4.42
N LEU A 81 11.95 10.09 -5.59
CA LEU A 81 13.00 9.40 -6.36
C LEU A 81 14.13 10.33 -6.75
N ARG A 82 13.81 11.54 -7.21
CA ARG A 82 14.80 12.51 -7.66
C ARG A 82 15.65 13.04 -6.50
N ILE A 83 15.03 13.33 -5.36
CA ILE A 83 15.74 13.78 -4.16
C ILE A 83 16.71 12.69 -3.70
N ASN A 84 16.26 11.44 -3.66
CA ASN A 84 17.10 10.36 -3.21
C ASN A 84 18.29 10.03 -4.13
N GLN A 85 18.17 10.30 -5.44
CA GLN A 85 19.25 10.07 -6.41
C GLN A 85 20.26 11.22 -6.45
N ASN A 86 19.82 12.47 -6.29
CA ASN A 86 20.62 13.65 -6.59
C ASN A 86 20.92 14.55 -5.38
N SER A 87 20.38 14.26 -4.20
CA SER A 87 20.51 15.13 -3.03
C SER A 87 21.40 14.50 -1.95
N LYS A 88 21.98 15.36 -1.10
CA LYS A 88 22.65 14.95 0.15
C LYS A 88 21.66 14.45 1.21
N ILE A 89 20.36 14.70 1.00
CA ILE A 89 19.28 14.26 1.90
C ILE A 89 19.02 12.78 1.61
N LYS A 90 19.23 11.91 2.60
CA LYS A 90 18.99 10.47 2.46
C LYS A 90 17.49 10.17 2.45
N GLY A 91 17.10 9.05 1.83
CA GLY A 91 15.74 8.67 1.52
C GLY A 91 14.72 8.85 2.64
N ASP A 92 15.02 8.41 3.87
CA ASP A 92 14.09 8.52 5.00
C ASP A 92 13.82 9.98 5.42
N ALA A 93 14.86 10.85 5.40
CA ALA A 93 14.69 12.26 5.71
C ALA A 93 13.86 13.00 4.63
N ALA A 94 14.03 12.64 3.35
CA ALA A 94 13.22 13.18 2.27
C ALA A 94 11.76 12.76 2.39
N ILE A 95 11.51 11.48 2.72
CA ILE A 95 10.17 10.96 2.96
C ILE A 95 9.52 11.69 4.13
N ALA A 96 10.23 11.82 5.26
CA ALA A 96 9.73 12.49 6.45
C ALA A 96 9.36 13.95 6.18
N LEU A 97 10.20 14.68 5.45
CA LEU A 97 9.96 16.08 5.11
C LEU A 97 8.70 16.25 4.25
N ILE A 98 8.58 15.49 3.17
CA ILE A 98 7.42 15.54 2.26
C ILE A 98 6.15 15.09 2.98
N SER A 99 6.23 14.00 3.75
CA SER A 99 5.13 13.43 4.51
C SER A 99 4.57 14.42 5.53
N SER A 100 5.44 14.97 6.39
CA SER A 100 5.04 15.92 7.43
C SER A 100 4.46 17.20 6.84
N SER A 101 5.06 17.71 5.77
CA SER A 101 4.58 18.92 5.09
C SER A 101 3.20 18.70 4.47
N ALA A 102 3.00 17.58 3.77
CA ALA A 102 1.73 17.26 3.15
C ALA A 102 0.62 17.02 4.18
N LEU A 103 0.95 16.31 5.27
CA LEU A 103 0.03 16.07 6.38
C LEU A 103 -0.39 17.40 7.03
N ALA A 104 0.55 18.31 7.30
CA ALA A 104 0.26 19.61 7.87
C ALA A 104 -0.65 20.45 6.97
N ILE A 105 -0.37 20.50 5.66
CA ILE A 105 -1.22 21.18 4.68
C ILE A 105 -2.63 20.57 4.66
N GLY A 106 -2.73 19.25 4.66
CA GLY A 106 -4.01 18.54 4.67
C GLY A 106 -4.84 18.87 5.92
N VAL A 107 -4.23 18.80 7.11
CA VAL A 107 -4.90 19.08 8.39
C VAL A 107 -5.37 20.53 8.44
N VAL A 108 -4.53 21.48 8.04
CA VAL A 108 -4.93 22.92 7.99
C VAL A 108 -6.09 23.13 7.01
N THR A 109 -6.03 22.50 5.83
CA THR A 109 -7.12 22.62 4.83
C THR A 109 -8.44 22.09 5.37
N VAL A 110 -8.45 20.91 6.00
CA VAL A 110 -9.67 20.34 6.61
C VAL A 110 -10.18 21.22 7.74
N SER A 111 -9.27 21.73 8.59
CA SER A 111 -9.64 22.60 9.72
C SER A 111 -10.31 23.89 9.27
N LEU A 112 -9.90 24.46 8.13
CA LEU A 112 -10.46 25.70 7.59
C LEU A 112 -11.78 25.50 6.82
N THR A 113 -12.07 24.28 6.35
CA THR A 113 -13.20 24.03 5.44
C THR A 113 -14.36 23.27 6.09
N THR A 114 -14.13 22.12 6.71
CA THR A 114 -15.18 21.19 7.15
C THR A 114 -15.24 20.94 8.65
N GLY A 115 -14.22 21.40 9.40
CA GLY A 115 -14.08 21.05 10.82
C GLY A 115 -13.47 19.67 11.04
N MET A 116 -12.65 19.57 12.10
CA MET A 116 -11.64 18.50 12.26
C MET A 116 -12.15 17.07 12.59
N ASN A 117 -13.43 16.84 12.85
CA ASN A 117 -13.79 15.67 13.66
C ASN A 117 -14.16 14.38 12.91
N THR A 118 -14.56 14.41 11.65
CA THR A 118 -15.10 13.19 10.99
C THR A 118 -14.25 12.73 9.81
N ASP A 119 -13.78 13.65 8.98
CA ASP A 119 -13.14 13.31 7.72
C ASP A 119 -11.68 12.88 7.87
N VAL A 120 -10.94 13.46 8.83
CA VAL A 120 -9.53 13.09 9.10
C VAL A 120 -9.46 11.67 9.62
N SER A 121 -10.31 11.30 10.58
CA SER A 121 -10.36 9.96 11.14
C SER A 121 -10.72 8.92 10.09
N ASN A 122 -11.73 9.19 9.26
CA ASN A 122 -12.16 8.29 8.19
C ASN A 122 -11.06 8.08 7.13
N ASN A 123 -10.31 9.12 6.78
CA ASN A 123 -9.22 9.00 5.81
C ASN A 123 -7.97 8.30 6.38
N MET A 124 -7.70 8.42 7.68
CA MET A 124 -6.58 7.73 8.32
C MET A 124 -6.86 6.25 8.58
N PHE A 125 -8.06 5.90 9.03
CA PHE A 125 -8.42 4.53 9.38
C PHE A 125 -9.19 3.80 8.28
N GLY A 126 -9.72 4.55 7.29
CA GLY A 126 -10.48 4.04 6.17
C GLY A 126 -11.90 3.61 6.55
N SER A 127 -12.76 3.58 5.55
CA SER A 127 -14.09 2.97 5.67
C SER A 127 -14.34 2.12 4.42
N ILE A 128 -13.91 0.86 4.49
CA ILE A 128 -14.12 -0.11 3.40
C ILE A 128 -15.61 -0.25 3.07
N LEU A 129 -16.47 0.01 4.06
CA LEU A 129 -17.92 -0.14 3.94
C LEU A 129 -18.58 0.99 3.11
N SER A 130 -17.94 2.15 2.99
CA SER A 130 -18.48 3.32 2.27
C SER A 130 -18.18 3.31 0.75
N LEU A 131 -17.71 2.19 0.20
CA LEU A 131 -17.25 2.08 -1.17
C LEU A 131 -18.39 2.21 -2.20
N SER A 132 -18.35 3.25 -3.02
CA SER A 132 -19.27 3.41 -4.14
C SER A 132 -19.00 2.37 -5.25
N ARG A 133 -20.01 2.09 -6.10
CA ARG A 133 -19.81 1.18 -7.25
C ARG A 133 -18.76 1.71 -8.23
N ALA A 134 -18.74 3.02 -8.46
CA ALA A 134 -17.79 3.67 -9.35
C ALA A 134 -16.36 3.53 -8.82
N ASP A 135 -16.16 3.78 -7.52
CA ASP A 135 -14.84 3.61 -6.88
C ASP A 135 -14.36 2.17 -6.90
N ALA A 136 -15.26 1.19 -6.72
CA ALA A 136 -14.92 -0.22 -6.80
C ALA A 136 -14.44 -0.62 -8.19
N VAL A 137 -15.17 -0.23 -9.25
CA VAL A 137 -14.78 -0.51 -10.63
C VAL A 137 -13.44 0.14 -10.97
N LEU A 138 -13.27 1.42 -10.63
CA LEU A 138 -12.01 2.13 -10.85
C LEU A 138 -10.85 1.44 -10.14
N SER A 139 -11.03 1.03 -8.88
CA SER A 139 -10.00 0.34 -8.11
C SER A 139 -9.65 -1.03 -8.69
N ILE A 140 -10.64 -1.79 -9.17
CA ILE A 140 -10.38 -3.08 -9.85
C ILE A 140 -9.58 -2.86 -11.12
N VAL A 141 -9.96 -1.90 -11.96
CA VAL A 141 -9.26 -1.61 -13.23
C VAL A 141 -7.83 -1.18 -12.95
N LEU A 142 -7.62 -0.24 -12.03
CA LEU A 142 -6.28 0.25 -11.70
C LEU A 142 -5.43 -0.86 -11.05
N SER A 143 -5.98 -1.66 -10.16
CA SER A 143 -5.28 -2.82 -9.58
C SER A 143 -4.90 -3.85 -10.63
N ALA A 144 -5.80 -4.12 -11.59
CA ALA A 144 -5.51 -5.03 -12.71
C ALA A 144 -4.35 -4.49 -13.57
N VAL A 145 -4.32 -3.19 -13.84
CA VAL A 145 -3.21 -2.54 -14.58
C VAL A 145 -1.90 -2.66 -13.79
N VAL A 146 -1.92 -2.42 -12.48
CA VAL A 146 -0.73 -2.56 -11.61
C VAL A 146 -0.21 -4.00 -11.64
N LEU A 147 -1.09 -4.99 -11.48
CA LEU A 147 -0.72 -6.41 -11.52
C LEU A 147 -0.16 -6.81 -12.89
N LEU A 148 -0.81 -6.40 -13.97
CA LEU A 148 -0.36 -6.67 -15.32
C LEU A 148 1.04 -6.09 -15.58
N MET A 149 1.24 -4.82 -15.22
CA MET A 149 2.53 -4.15 -15.39
C MET A 149 3.61 -4.79 -14.52
N PHE A 150 3.30 -5.19 -13.29
CA PHE A 150 4.24 -5.90 -12.42
C PHE A 150 4.66 -7.24 -13.04
N VAL A 151 3.71 -8.02 -13.55
CA VAL A 151 4.00 -9.34 -14.18
C VAL A 151 4.80 -9.16 -15.46
N LEU A 152 4.43 -8.23 -16.34
CA LEU A 152 5.15 -7.97 -17.60
C LEU A 152 6.57 -7.46 -17.36
N LEU A 153 6.79 -6.66 -16.35
CA LEU A 153 8.09 -6.08 -16.03
C LEU A 153 8.86 -6.88 -14.98
N TYR A 154 8.34 -8.01 -14.52
CA TYR A 154 8.91 -8.82 -13.45
C TYR A 154 10.41 -9.07 -13.60
N PRO A 155 10.96 -9.52 -14.76
CA PRO A 155 12.40 -9.75 -14.91
C PRO A 155 13.23 -8.46 -14.74
N ARG A 156 12.71 -7.34 -15.24
CA ARG A 156 13.39 -6.04 -15.13
C ARG A 156 13.31 -5.48 -13.71
N ILE A 157 12.15 -5.63 -13.04
CA ILE A 157 11.97 -5.26 -11.64
C ILE A 157 12.93 -6.06 -10.76
N PHE A 158 13.05 -7.36 -10.99
CA PHE A 158 14.00 -8.22 -10.29
C PHE A 158 15.43 -7.71 -10.46
N ALA A 159 15.90 -7.53 -11.70
CA ALA A 159 17.27 -7.10 -12.00
C ALA A 159 17.59 -5.75 -11.32
N VAL A 160 16.71 -4.75 -11.45
CA VAL A 160 16.91 -3.42 -10.86
C VAL A 160 16.76 -3.42 -9.33
N THR A 161 16.05 -4.39 -8.76
CA THR A 161 15.89 -4.50 -7.30
C THR A 161 17.14 -5.05 -6.63
N PHE A 162 17.81 -6.03 -7.25
CA PHE A 162 19.00 -6.65 -6.68
C PHE A 162 20.29 -5.90 -6.98
N ASP A 163 20.53 -5.55 -8.24
CA ASP A 163 21.73 -4.82 -8.66
C ASP A 163 21.41 -3.87 -9.80
N GLU A 164 21.20 -2.62 -9.40
CA GLU A 164 20.90 -1.53 -10.36
C GLU A 164 22.09 -1.25 -11.28
N THR A 165 23.33 -1.42 -10.79
CA THR A 165 24.55 -1.17 -11.56
C THR A 165 24.70 -2.22 -12.65
N PHE A 166 24.54 -3.49 -12.29
CA PHE A 166 24.54 -4.59 -13.25
C PHE A 166 23.40 -4.48 -14.26
N ALA A 167 22.19 -4.14 -13.80
CA ALA A 167 21.05 -3.94 -14.68
C ALA A 167 21.30 -2.85 -15.73
N ARG A 168 21.96 -1.75 -15.34
CA ARG A 168 22.39 -0.70 -16.28
C ARG A 168 23.45 -1.18 -17.26
N ALA A 169 24.45 -1.93 -16.78
CA ALA A 169 25.51 -2.50 -17.62
C ALA A 169 24.97 -3.48 -18.68
N THR A 170 23.90 -4.20 -18.37
CA THR A 170 23.22 -5.13 -19.30
C THR A 170 22.18 -4.44 -20.20
N GLY A 171 22.15 -3.11 -20.26
CA GLY A 171 21.29 -2.34 -21.16
C GLY A 171 19.87 -2.07 -20.61
N THR A 172 19.56 -2.47 -19.37
CA THR A 172 18.27 -2.15 -18.76
C THR A 172 18.23 -0.68 -18.36
N LYS A 173 17.20 0.06 -18.80
CA LYS A 173 16.96 1.46 -18.39
C LYS A 173 16.47 1.50 -16.94
N ALA A 174 17.38 1.30 -15.97
CA ALA A 174 17.07 1.17 -14.55
C ALA A 174 16.25 2.35 -13.99
N GLN A 175 16.56 3.57 -14.42
CA GLN A 175 15.83 4.77 -14.01
C GLN A 175 14.35 4.72 -14.46
N LEU A 176 14.08 4.23 -15.66
CA LEU A 176 12.71 4.06 -16.15
C LEU A 176 11.95 3.01 -15.31
N ILE A 177 12.58 1.88 -15.00
CA ILE A 177 11.98 0.84 -14.17
C ILE A 177 11.70 1.36 -12.74
N ASN A 178 12.63 2.10 -12.14
CA ASN A 178 12.40 2.76 -10.86
C ASN A 178 11.24 3.74 -10.89
N SER A 179 11.12 4.52 -11.97
CA SER A 179 9.99 5.44 -12.19
C SER A 179 8.66 4.68 -12.32
N VAL A 180 8.66 3.57 -13.04
CA VAL A 180 7.46 2.71 -13.15
C VAL A 180 7.07 2.15 -11.78
N ILE A 181 8.01 1.60 -11.01
CA ILE A 181 7.73 1.12 -9.65
C ILE A 181 7.13 2.24 -8.79
N ALA A 182 7.66 3.46 -8.86
CA ALA A 182 7.15 4.59 -8.10
C ALA A 182 5.71 4.97 -8.51
N VAL A 183 5.42 5.01 -9.81
CA VAL A 183 4.06 5.27 -10.32
C VAL A 183 3.08 4.19 -9.87
N LEU A 184 3.45 2.92 -10.03
CA LEU A 184 2.60 1.80 -9.60
C LEU A 184 2.35 1.84 -8.09
N THR A 185 3.38 2.19 -7.30
CA THR A 185 3.25 2.38 -5.85
C THR A 185 2.33 3.56 -5.52
N ALA A 186 2.51 4.70 -6.17
CA ALA A 186 1.68 5.88 -5.97
C ALA A 186 0.19 5.59 -6.25
N VAL A 187 -0.10 4.93 -7.37
CA VAL A 187 -1.46 4.52 -7.73
C VAL A 187 -2.04 3.55 -6.69
N THR A 188 -1.28 2.53 -6.29
CA THR A 188 -1.72 1.54 -5.29
C THR A 188 -1.98 2.21 -3.93
N VAL A 189 -1.11 3.14 -3.51
CA VAL A 189 -1.26 3.87 -2.24
C VAL A 189 -2.51 4.74 -2.27
N VAL A 190 -2.76 5.50 -3.35
CA VAL A 190 -3.94 6.39 -3.43
C VAL A 190 -5.23 5.58 -3.37
N ILE A 191 -5.31 4.49 -4.12
CA ILE A 191 -6.50 3.62 -4.13
C ILE A 191 -6.68 2.99 -2.75
N GLY A 192 -5.61 2.39 -2.22
CA GLY A 192 -5.64 1.70 -0.93
C GLY A 192 -5.97 2.63 0.22
N MET A 193 -5.36 3.81 0.27
CA MET A 193 -5.61 4.80 1.32
C MET A 193 -7.06 5.27 1.33
N ARG A 194 -7.64 5.57 0.17
CA ARG A 194 -9.04 6.04 0.07
C ARG A 194 -10.03 4.99 0.59
N MET A 195 -9.74 3.72 0.37
CA MET A 195 -10.64 2.62 0.72
C MET A 195 -10.40 2.05 2.11
N MET A 196 -9.13 1.93 2.49
CA MET A 196 -8.70 1.16 3.66
C MET A 196 -7.98 2.01 4.70
N GLY A 197 -7.70 3.28 4.37
CA GLY A 197 -6.94 4.19 5.22
C GLY A 197 -5.43 4.11 5.02
N ALA A 198 -4.74 5.17 5.45
CA ALA A 198 -3.29 5.31 5.33
C ALA A 198 -2.54 4.23 6.12
N LEU A 199 -3.00 3.91 7.32
CA LEU A 199 -2.38 2.95 8.23
C LEU A 199 -2.34 1.54 7.62
N LEU A 200 -3.44 1.10 7.00
CA LEU A 200 -3.51 -0.25 6.43
C LEU A 200 -2.66 -0.39 5.18
N ILE A 201 -2.69 0.58 4.26
CA ILE A 201 -1.92 0.46 3.01
C ILE A 201 -0.41 0.41 3.27
N SER A 202 0.09 1.21 4.23
CA SER A 202 1.49 1.17 4.64
C SER A 202 1.88 -0.19 5.21
N SER A 203 1.00 -0.78 6.04
CA SER A 203 1.24 -2.09 6.63
C SER A 203 1.24 -3.21 5.58
N LEU A 204 0.33 -3.18 4.60
CA LEU A 204 0.23 -4.17 3.52
C LEU A 204 1.44 -4.15 2.58
N ILE A 205 2.13 -3.01 2.44
CA ILE A 205 3.39 -2.93 1.70
C ILE A 205 4.53 -3.60 2.48
N ILE A 206 4.59 -3.41 3.80
CA ILE A 206 5.75 -3.78 4.61
C ILE A 206 5.64 -5.19 5.18
N PHE A 207 4.57 -5.50 5.92
CA PHE A 207 4.47 -6.75 6.69
C PHE A 207 4.50 -8.02 5.86
N PRO A 208 3.73 -8.17 4.76
CA PRO A 208 3.76 -9.39 3.97
C PRO A 208 5.14 -9.65 3.34
N ALA A 209 5.81 -8.59 2.86
CA ALA A 209 7.15 -8.69 2.30
C ALA A 209 8.17 -9.13 3.36
N LEU A 210 8.21 -8.49 4.52
CA LEU A 210 9.11 -8.85 5.62
C LEU A 210 8.83 -10.26 6.14
N THR A 211 7.57 -10.66 6.25
CA THR A 211 7.18 -12.01 6.67
C THR A 211 7.66 -13.07 5.69
N ALA A 212 7.46 -12.85 4.39
CA ALA A 212 7.92 -13.76 3.34
C ALA A 212 9.45 -13.91 3.33
N MET A 213 10.20 -12.83 3.56
CA MET A 213 11.67 -12.85 3.63
C MET A 213 12.21 -13.67 4.81
N ARG A 214 11.41 -13.96 5.85
CA ARG A 214 11.84 -14.84 6.95
C ARG A 214 11.90 -16.30 6.54
N VAL A 215 11.12 -16.71 5.55
CA VAL A 215 10.90 -18.13 5.20
C VAL A 215 11.45 -18.47 3.82
N CYS A 216 11.37 -17.54 2.87
CA CYS A 216 11.79 -17.73 1.49
C CYS A 216 13.18 -17.16 1.24
N ARG A 217 13.98 -17.89 0.45
CA ARG A 217 15.36 -17.49 0.09
C ARG A 217 15.50 -16.96 -1.34
N SER A 218 14.52 -17.23 -2.21
CA SER A 218 14.51 -16.77 -3.59
C SER A 218 13.56 -15.61 -3.79
N PHE A 219 13.87 -14.67 -4.69
CA PHE A 219 12.99 -13.54 -4.98
C PHE A 219 11.59 -13.98 -5.40
N LYS A 220 11.51 -14.98 -6.31
CA LYS A 220 10.24 -15.54 -6.76
C LYS A 220 9.44 -16.13 -5.58
N GLY A 221 10.12 -16.86 -4.70
CA GLY A 221 9.49 -17.40 -3.49
C GLY A 221 8.98 -16.31 -2.56
N VAL A 222 9.76 -15.24 -2.33
CA VAL A 222 9.35 -14.09 -1.51
C VAL A 222 8.13 -13.39 -2.12
N VAL A 223 8.12 -13.16 -3.43
CA VAL A 223 7.00 -12.52 -4.13
C VAL A 223 5.71 -13.33 -3.99
N ILE A 224 5.76 -14.64 -4.27
CA ILE A 224 4.58 -15.52 -4.17
C ILE A 224 4.11 -15.64 -2.71
N CYS A 225 5.03 -15.87 -1.78
CA CYS A 225 4.72 -16.00 -0.36
C CYS A 225 4.11 -14.69 0.20
N SER A 226 4.69 -13.54 -0.15
CA SER A 226 4.17 -12.23 0.24
C SER A 226 2.74 -12.00 -0.29
N ALA A 227 2.49 -12.36 -1.55
CA ALA A 227 1.17 -12.27 -2.16
C ALA A 227 0.13 -13.12 -1.42
N VAL A 228 0.47 -14.38 -1.11
CA VAL A 228 -0.42 -15.29 -0.37
C VAL A 228 -0.67 -14.79 1.05
N ILE A 229 0.39 -14.41 1.78
CA ILE A 229 0.26 -13.89 3.15
C ILE A 229 -0.63 -12.64 3.17
N SER A 230 -0.43 -11.72 2.24
CA SER A 230 -1.19 -10.46 2.19
C SER A 230 -2.68 -10.73 2.01
N VAL A 231 -3.07 -11.57 1.05
CA VAL A 231 -4.47 -11.88 0.78
C VAL A 231 -5.09 -12.66 1.95
N VAL A 232 -4.39 -13.64 2.50
CA VAL A 232 -4.87 -14.44 3.63
C VAL A 232 -5.06 -13.56 4.87
N CYS A 233 -4.06 -12.74 5.23
CA CYS A 233 -4.15 -11.82 6.37
C CYS A 233 -5.26 -10.79 6.17
N PHE A 234 -5.44 -10.30 4.93
CA PHE A 234 -6.54 -9.39 4.60
C PHE A 234 -7.90 -10.03 4.85
N VAL A 235 -8.14 -11.23 4.33
CA VAL A 235 -9.42 -11.93 4.48
C VAL A 235 -9.70 -12.28 5.96
N ILE A 236 -8.70 -12.77 6.69
CA ILE A 236 -8.83 -13.09 8.12
C ILE A 236 -9.11 -11.82 8.92
N GLY A 237 -8.37 -10.73 8.66
CA GLY A 237 -8.55 -9.46 9.34
C GLY A 237 -9.91 -8.83 9.07
N MET A 238 -10.42 -8.96 7.84
CA MET A 238 -11.77 -8.51 7.48
C MET A 238 -12.85 -9.33 8.21
N ALA A 239 -12.68 -10.65 8.29
CA ALA A 239 -13.60 -11.52 9.03
C ALA A 239 -13.56 -11.19 10.53
N ALA A 240 -12.40 -10.95 11.10
CA ALA A 240 -12.25 -10.52 12.49
C ALA A 240 -12.90 -9.15 12.75
N SER A 241 -12.71 -8.19 11.83
CA SER A 241 -13.36 -6.88 11.89
C SER A 241 -14.89 -7.01 11.94
N TYR A 242 -15.45 -7.87 11.10
CA TYR A 242 -16.89 -8.12 11.07
C TYR A 242 -17.39 -8.81 12.35
N ALA A 243 -16.64 -9.81 12.85
CA ALA A 243 -17.03 -10.59 14.02
C ALA A 243 -16.97 -9.80 15.34
N PHE A 244 -16.02 -8.87 15.46
CA PHE A 244 -15.76 -8.11 16.70
C PHE A 244 -16.12 -6.63 16.59
N GLU A 245 -16.77 -6.20 15.51
CA GLU A 245 -17.14 -4.80 15.25
C GLU A 245 -15.95 -3.82 15.36
N LEU A 246 -14.76 -4.27 14.92
CA LEU A 246 -13.53 -3.48 15.00
C LEU A 246 -13.32 -2.67 13.71
N PRO A 247 -12.57 -1.54 13.77
CA PRO A 247 -12.13 -0.84 12.56
C PRO A 247 -11.33 -1.78 11.65
N SER A 248 -11.78 -1.95 10.41
CA SER A 248 -11.25 -2.96 9.47
C SER A 248 -9.76 -2.81 9.21
N GLY A 249 -9.28 -1.56 9.03
CA GLY A 249 -7.86 -1.30 8.84
C GLY A 249 -7.00 -1.80 10.00
N ALA A 250 -7.38 -1.47 11.24
CA ALA A 250 -6.64 -1.89 12.43
C ALA A 250 -6.67 -3.40 12.64
N ALA A 251 -7.83 -4.04 12.42
CA ALA A 251 -7.95 -5.50 12.55
C ALA A 251 -7.01 -6.24 11.59
N ILE A 252 -6.94 -5.81 10.32
CA ILE A 252 -6.05 -6.40 9.33
C ILE A 252 -4.57 -6.20 9.69
N VAL A 253 -4.21 -5.01 10.20
CA VAL A 253 -2.83 -4.73 10.67
C VAL A 253 -2.44 -5.67 11.82
N ILE A 254 -3.32 -5.87 12.80
CA ILE A 254 -3.07 -6.79 13.92
C ILE A 254 -2.84 -8.22 13.40
N VAL A 255 -3.65 -8.70 12.46
CA VAL A 255 -3.44 -10.03 11.86
C VAL A 255 -2.08 -10.11 11.14
N ASN A 256 -1.66 -9.07 10.44
CA ASN A 256 -0.33 -9.02 9.82
C ASN A 256 0.80 -9.04 10.85
N ILE A 257 0.67 -8.35 11.98
CA ILE A 257 1.63 -8.38 13.09
C ILE A 257 1.74 -9.79 13.66
N ILE A 258 0.60 -10.45 13.93
CA ILE A 258 0.57 -11.83 14.44
C ILE A 258 1.24 -12.78 13.45
N ALA A 259 0.93 -12.68 12.17
CA ALA A 259 1.56 -13.47 11.12
C ALA A 259 3.08 -13.24 11.09
N PHE A 260 3.53 -12.00 11.10
CA PHE A 260 4.97 -11.68 11.12
C PHE A 260 5.68 -12.26 12.35
N ALA A 261 5.07 -12.16 13.55
CA ALA A 261 5.61 -12.73 14.77
C ALA A 261 5.71 -14.26 14.70
N ALA A 262 4.64 -14.93 14.24
CA ALA A 262 4.59 -16.39 14.11
C ALA A 262 5.66 -16.91 13.12
N PHE A 263 5.76 -16.31 11.93
CA PHE A 263 6.76 -16.69 10.92
C PHE A 263 8.19 -16.37 11.37
N SER A 264 8.40 -15.27 12.09
CA SER A 264 9.72 -14.93 12.67
C SER A 264 10.14 -15.93 13.72
N PHE A 265 9.22 -16.36 14.59
CA PHE A 265 9.48 -17.37 15.61
C PHE A 265 9.78 -18.74 14.97
N ALA A 266 8.99 -19.16 13.97
CA ALA A 266 9.24 -20.40 13.23
C ALA A 266 10.62 -20.39 12.53
N ALA A 267 11.01 -19.25 11.97
CA ALA A 267 12.35 -19.11 11.34
C ALA A 267 13.49 -19.19 12.35
N LEU A 268 13.30 -18.66 13.58
CA LEU A 268 14.28 -18.79 14.68
C LEU A 268 14.45 -20.23 15.15
N LEU A 269 13.35 -20.98 15.28
CA LEU A 269 13.41 -22.40 15.65
C LEU A 269 14.15 -23.23 14.59
N LYS A 270 13.88 -22.98 13.30
CA LYS A 270 14.55 -23.68 12.19
C LYS A 270 16.04 -23.38 12.08
N LYS A 271 16.51 -22.24 12.62
CA LYS A 271 17.93 -21.86 12.62
C LYS A 271 18.71 -22.54 13.78
N ARG A 272 17.98 -22.98 14.82
CA ARG A 272 18.58 -23.65 15.99
C ARG A 272 18.58 -25.18 15.87
N ALA A 273 17.73 -25.73 15.00
CA ALA A 273 17.73 -27.15 14.61
C ALA A 273 18.64 -27.37 13.39
#